data_a7a52c9d8869eb13052c01e68cbd40dd
#
_entry.id   a7a52c9d8869eb13052c01e68cbd40dd
#
_cell.length_a   1.000
_cell.length_b   1.000
_cell.length_c   1.000
_cell.angle_alpha   90.00
_cell.angle_beta   90.00
_cell.angle_gamma   90.00
#
_symmetry.space_group_name_H-M   'P 1'
#
loop_
_entity.id
_entity.type
_entity.pdbx_description
1 polymer ?
#
loop_
_entity_poly.entity_id
_entity_poly.type
_entity_poly.pdbx_seq_one_letter_code
_entity_poly.pdbx_strand_id
1 'polypeptide(L)'
;MKNRLVLLLLPLVFALQWAVPLMQVVRGEGILREGVALRLELQPVDPLDVLRGRYLALAFPEEEKEHTLPPGVQGGDTIYVVLEAGKDGLAHITRLSRSMQDGAFAYTIPDRYKAGDTITINIPLTRYYLPEEDAVKIDELFRFRNNESPHSNATLGVRIKDGQIVAESLWLDGQPYRDWLRNYQSKPATSP
;
A
#
# COMPACT_ATOMS: atom_id res chain seq x y z
N MET A 1 -39.30 29.46 -18.77
CA MET A 1 -38.77 29.29 -17.41
C MET A 1 -38.02 27.96 -17.21
N LYS A 2 -38.51 26.83 -17.73
CA LYS A 2 -37.85 25.50 -17.58
C LYS A 2 -36.39 25.44 -18.07
N ASN A 3 -36.05 26.07 -19.20
CA ASN A 3 -34.68 26.02 -19.76
C ASN A 3 -33.65 26.81 -18.93
N ARG A 4 -34.06 27.87 -18.22
CA ARG A 4 -33.15 28.63 -17.35
C ARG A 4 -32.79 27.86 -16.08
N LEU A 5 -33.72 27.07 -15.56
CA LEU A 5 -33.49 26.21 -14.40
C LEU A 5 -32.49 25.08 -14.74
N VAL A 6 -32.63 24.45 -15.89
CA VAL A 6 -31.71 23.43 -16.40
C VAL A 6 -30.29 23.98 -16.58
N LEU A 7 -30.17 25.19 -17.13
CA LEU A 7 -28.89 25.87 -17.31
C LEU A 7 -28.19 26.20 -15.98
N LEU A 8 -28.93 26.41 -14.88
CA LEU A 8 -28.38 26.62 -13.54
C LEU A 8 -28.06 25.31 -12.81
N LEU A 9 -28.83 24.26 -13.08
CA LEU A 9 -28.59 22.94 -12.47
C LEU A 9 -27.39 22.21 -13.08
N LEU A 10 -27.10 22.41 -14.37
CA LEU A 10 -26.01 21.75 -15.05
C LEU A 10 -24.64 22.01 -14.38
N PRO A 11 -24.21 23.26 -14.14
CA PRO A 11 -22.94 23.54 -13.47
C PRO A 11 -22.92 23.04 -12.02
N LEU A 12 -24.06 23.01 -11.33
CA LEU A 12 -24.15 22.46 -9.98
C LEU A 12 -23.89 20.96 -9.96
N VAL A 13 -24.48 20.21 -10.90
CA VAL A 13 -24.23 18.77 -11.06
C VAL A 13 -22.77 18.51 -11.42
N PHE A 14 -22.20 19.30 -12.33
CA PHE A 14 -20.78 19.22 -12.66
C PHE A 14 -19.88 19.47 -11.44
N ALA A 15 -20.16 20.52 -10.68
CA ALA A 15 -19.41 20.82 -9.45
C ALA A 15 -19.51 19.67 -8.43
N LEU A 16 -20.68 19.07 -8.27
CA LEU A 16 -20.89 17.95 -7.38
C LEU A 16 -20.15 16.69 -7.85
N GLN A 17 -20.10 16.42 -9.16
CA GLN A 17 -19.35 15.30 -9.73
C GLN A 17 -17.85 15.41 -9.49
N TRP A 18 -17.29 16.64 -9.51
CA TRP A 18 -15.87 16.87 -9.23
C TRP A 18 -15.54 16.97 -7.74
N ALA A 19 -16.52 17.22 -6.90
CA ALA A 19 -16.30 17.36 -5.45
C ALA A 19 -15.73 16.07 -4.83
N VAL A 20 -16.24 14.90 -5.24
CA VAL A 20 -15.78 13.60 -4.69
C VAL A 20 -14.34 13.29 -5.08
N PRO A 21 -13.94 13.31 -6.38
CA PRO A 21 -12.55 13.10 -6.76
C PRO A 21 -11.57 14.10 -6.13
N LEU A 22 -11.94 15.39 -6.11
CA LEU A 22 -11.11 16.42 -5.47
C LEU A 22 -10.91 16.15 -3.97
N MET A 23 -11.97 15.76 -3.27
CA MET A 23 -11.88 15.42 -1.85
C MET A 23 -10.95 14.22 -1.61
N GLN A 24 -10.98 13.20 -2.49
CA GLN A 24 -10.09 12.05 -2.40
C GLN A 24 -8.62 12.46 -2.61
N VAL A 25 -8.34 13.32 -3.59
CA VAL A 25 -6.99 13.86 -3.81
C VAL A 25 -6.50 14.63 -2.59
N VAL A 26 -7.31 15.57 -2.07
CA VAL A 26 -6.94 16.37 -0.89
C VAL A 26 -6.70 15.50 0.34
N ARG A 27 -7.52 14.47 0.55
CA ARG A 27 -7.30 13.50 1.64
C ARG A 27 -6.01 12.71 1.44
N GLY A 28 -5.77 12.18 0.24
CA GLY A 28 -4.54 11.46 -0.09
C GLY A 28 -3.29 12.32 0.15
N GLU A 29 -3.29 13.57 -0.32
CA GLU A 29 -2.21 14.52 -0.07
C GLU A 29 -2.03 14.82 1.44
N GLY A 30 -3.12 14.94 2.19
CA GLY A 30 -3.08 15.12 3.64
C GLY A 30 -2.43 13.92 4.35
N ILE A 31 -2.73 12.69 3.92
CA ILE A 31 -2.11 11.48 4.46
C ILE A 31 -0.62 11.45 4.13
N LEU A 32 -0.23 11.77 2.90
CA LEU A 32 1.17 11.79 2.48
C LEU A 32 2.01 12.83 3.23
N ARG A 33 1.43 13.98 3.57
CA ARG A 33 2.14 15.07 4.26
C ARG A 33 2.25 14.87 5.78
N GLU A 34 1.17 14.42 6.40
CA GLU A 34 1.02 14.46 7.86
C GLU A 34 0.92 13.07 8.49
N GLY A 35 0.79 12.02 7.67
CA GLY A 35 0.66 10.64 8.14
C GLY A 35 1.95 10.12 8.77
N VAL A 36 1.80 9.17 9.69
CA VAL A 36 2.93 8.43 10.28
C VAL A 36 3.65 7.68 9.18
N ALA A 37 4.94 7.95 9.01
CA ALA A 37 5.78 7.28 8.02
C ALA A 37 6.28 5.95 8.57
N LEU A 38 6.03 4.89 7.85
CA LEU A 38 6.47 3.53 8.18
C LEU A 38 7.01 2.84 6.94
N ARG A 39 7.76 1.76 7.13
CA ARG A 39 8.31 0.95 6.04
C ARG A 39 7.94 -0.50 6.24
N LEU A 40 7.21 -1.06 5.29
CA LEU A 40 6.81 -2.47 5.28
C LEU A 40 7.77 -3.30 4.42
N GLU A 41 8.12 -4.47 4.89
CA GLU A 41 8.81 -5.48 4.09
C GLU A 41 7.89 -6.01 3.00
N LEU A 42 8.44 -6.21 1.80
CA LEU A 42 7.72 -6.84 0.70
C LEU A 42 8.18 -8.29 0.56
N GLN A 43 7.21 -9.18 0.43
CA GLN A 43 7.47 -10.57 0.11
C GLN A 43 7.69 -10.71 -1.40
N PRO A 44 8.68 -11.51 -1.85
CA PRO A 44 8.84 -11.84 -3.25
C PRO A 44 7.56 -12.51 -3.78
N VAL A 45 6.91 -11.88 -4.74
CA VAL A 45 5.81 -12.49 -5.49
C VAL A 45 6.44 -13.26 -6.65
N ASP A 46 5.87 -14.41 -7.02
CA ASP A 46 6.35 -15.27 -8.12
C ASP A 46 6.72 -14.41 -9.34
N PRO A 47 7.97 -14.55 -9.88
CA PRO A 47 8.46 -13.71 -10.98
C PRO A 47 7.58 -13.72 -12.23
N LEU A 48 6.72 -14.72 -12.41
CA LEU A 48 5.78 -14.77 -13.53
C LEU A 48 4.59 -13.82 -13.38
N ASP A 49 4.32 -13.30 -12.17
CA ASP A 49 3.20 -12.41 -11.88
C ASP A 49 3.61 -10.99 -11.45
N VAL A 50 4.92 -10.70 -11.35
CA VAL A 50 5.47 -9.46 -10.75
C VAL A 50 5.01 -8.21 -11.48
N LEU A 51 4.79 -8.28 -12.80
CA LEU A 51 4.34 -7.13 -13.60
C LEU A 51 3.28 -7.53 -14.62
N ARG A 52 2.03 -7.52 -14.20
CA ARG A 52 0.89 -7.45 -15.14
C ARG A 52 0.63 -5.98 -15.52
N GLY A 53 1.36 -5.48 -16.51
CA GLY A 53 1.16 -4.12 -17.00
C GLY A 53 1.95 -3.07 -16.20
N ARG A 54 1.28 -2.04 -15.68
CA ARG A 54 1.89 -0.85 -15.08
C ARG A 54 1.93 -0.87 -13.53
N TYR A 55 1.80 -2.00 -12.89
CA TYR A 55 1.82 -2.11 -11.42
C TYR A 55 2.61 -3.32 -10.94
N LEU A 56 3.23 -3.16 -9.79
CA LEU A 56 3.83 -4.22 -9.01
C LEU A 56 2.76 -4.78 -8.07
N ALA A 57 2.54 -6.09 -8.10
CA ALA A 57 1.72 -6.77 -7.09
C ALA A 57 2.46 -6.75 -5.76
N LEU A 58 1.77 -6.41 -4.69
CA LEU A 58 2.32 -6.32 -3.34
C LEU A 58 1.85 -7.49 -2.50
N ALA A 59 2.77 -8.10 -1.76
CA ALA A 59 2.50 -9.06 -0.70
C ALA A 59 3.41 -8.74 0.49
N PHE A 60 2.94 -8.97 1.68
CA PHE A 60 3.64 -8.60 2.91
C PHE A 60 3.76 -9.81 3.84
N PRO A 61 4.97 -10.12 4.36
CA PRO A 61 5.14 -11.18 5.36
C PRO A 61 4.27 -11.00 6.61
N GLU A 62 3.93 -9.73 6.93
CA GLU A 62 3.04 -9.41 8.04
C GLU A 62 1.63 -10.00 7.90
N GLU A 63 1.17 -10.24 6.66
CA GLU A 63 -0.15 -10.81 6.39
C GLU A 63 -0.25 -12.31 6.73
N GLU A 64 0.88 -12.99 6.87
CA GLU A 64 0.94 -14.39 7.26
C GLU A 64 0.88 -14.59 8.79
N LYS A 65 1.07 -13.50 9.55
CA LYS A 65 1.06 -13.54 11.01
C LYS A 65 -0.37 -13.60 11.56
N GLU A 66 -0.54 -14.44 12.53
CA GLU A 66 -1.81 -14.63 13.23
C GLU A 66 -1.96 -13.63 14.37
N HIS A 67 -3.16 -13.05 14.50
CA HIS A 67 -3.51 -12.08 15.53
C HIS A 67 -4.81 -12.48 16.20
N THR A 68 -4.87 -12.40 17.53
CA THR A 68 -6.09 -12.66 18.29
C THR A 68 -6.98 -11.43 18.31
N LEU A 69 -8.25 -11.61 17.97
CA LEU A 69 -9.24 -10.54 18.02
C LEU A 69 -9.50 -10.08 19.46
N PRO A 70 -9.56 -8.76 19.71
CA PRO A 70 -9.80 -8.22 21.03
C PRO A 70 -11.20 -8.59 21.56
N PRO A 71 -11.42 -8.58 22.89
CA PRO A 71 -12.71 -8.88 23.47
C PRO A 71 -13.80 -7.88 23.02
N GLY A 72 -15.02 -8.37 22.84
CA GLY A 72 -16.20 -7.56 22.52
C GLY A 72 -16.27 -7.08 21.07
N VAL A 73 -15.57 -7.73 20.14
CA VAL A 73 -15.72 -7.52 18.69
C VAL A 73 -16.43 -8.70 18.04
N GLN A 74 -17.06 -8.46 16.92
CA GLN A 74 -17.75 -9.47 16.10
C GLN A 74 -17.55 -9.19 14.62
N GLY A 75 -17.93 -10.14 13.77
CA GLY A 75 -17.93 -9.96 12.33
C GLY A 75 -18.71 -8.71 11.92
N GLY A 76 -18.21 -7.98 10.93
CA GLY A 76 -18.72 -6.69 10.49
C GLY A 76 -18.19 -5.46 11.25
N ASP A 77 -17.62 -5.65 12.46
CA ASP A 77 -17.03 -4.55 13.22
C ASP A 77 -15.75 -4.05 12.53
N THR A 78 -15.50 -2.74 12.70
CA THR A 78 -14.23 -2.13 12.31
C THR A 78 -13.30 -2.06 13.50
N ILE A 79 -12.08 -2.59 13.32
CA ILE A 79 -10.95 -2.47 14.25
C ILE A 79 -9.82 -1.69 13.60
N TYR A 80 -8.84 -1.30 14.39
CA TYR A 80 -7.66 -0.59 13.96
C TYR A 80 -6.43 -1.47 14.16
N VAL A 81 -5.72 -1.72 13.06
CA VAL A 81 -4.49 -2.51 13.03
C VAL A 81 -3.32 -1.56 13.25
N VAL A 82 -2.65 -1.67 14.39
CA VAL A 82 -1.55 -0.78 14.76
C VAL A 82 -0.25 -1.33 14.23
N LEU A 83 0.44 -0.50 13.43
CA LEU A 83 1.78 -0.75 12.92
C LEU A 83 2.80 0.10 13.68
N GLU A 84 3.88 -0.51 14.12
CA GLU A 84 4.98 0.17 14.80
C GLU A 84 6.32 -0.26 14.19
N ALA A 85 7.27 0.66 14.13
CA ALA A 85 8.61 0.35 13.64
C ALA A 85 9.35 -0.53 14.65
N GLY A 86 9.84 -1.68 14.17
CA GLY A 86 10.70 -2.57 14.93
C GLY A 86 12.15 -2.06 15.03
N LYS A 87 13.00 -2.83 15.71
CA LYS A 87 14.45 -2.53 15.83
C LYS A 87 15.19 -2.64 14.49
N ASP A 88 14.63 -3.38 13.55
CA ASP A 88 15.08 -3.55 12.17
C ASP A 88 14.72 -2.36 11.26
N GLY A 89 13.92 -1.40 11.78
CA GLY A 89 13.41 -0.25 11.04
C GLY A 89 12.22 -0.57 10.13
N LEU A 90 11.69 -1.82 10.18
CA LEU A 90 10.51 -2.24 9.46
C LEU A 90 9.27 -2.15 10.36
N ALA A 91 8.13 -1.96 9.74
CA ALA A 91 6.86 -1.90 10.46
C ALA A 91 6.27 -3.29 10.65
N HIS A 92 5.84 -3.56 11.85
CA HIS A 92 5.17 -4.81 12.23
C HIS A 92 3.81 -4.52 12.83
N ILE A 93 2.86 -5.42 12.62
CA ILE A 93 1.56 -5.38 13.30
C ILE A 93 1.80 -5.76 14.76
N THR A 94 1.63 -4.79 15.67
CA THR A 94 1.90 -5.00 17.11
C THR A 94 0.65 -5.32 17.89
N ARG A 95 -0.50 -4.79 17.50
CA ARG A 95 -1.77 -5.03 18.17
C ARG A 95 -2.98 -4.66 17.33
N LEU A 96 -4.12 -5.23 17.72
CA LEU A 96 -5.44 -4.87 17.23
C LEU A 96 -6.17 -4.01 18.27
N SER A 97 -6.73 -2.88 17.89
CA SER A 97 -7.41 -1.92 18.77
C SER A 97 -8.84 -1.65 18.30
N ARG A 98 -9.73 -1.36 19.28
CA ARG A 98 -11.10 -0.89 18.99
C ARG A 98 -11.18 0.61 18.75
N SER A 99 -10.16 1.34 19.16
CA SER A 99 -10.06 2.79 18.98
C SER A 99 -8.97 3.14 18.00
N MET A 100 -9.21 4.18 17.22
CA MET A 100 -8.23 4.73 16.27
C MET A 100 -7.03 5.27 17.04
N GLN A 101 -5.83 5.01 16.52
CA GLN A 101 -4.54 5.45 17.05
C GLN A 101 -3.64 5.89 15.90
N ASP A 102 -2.63 6.66 16.22
CA ASP A 102 -1.60 7.01 15.24
C ASP A 102 -0.86 5.75 14.75
N GLY A 103 -0.56 5.70 13.46
CA GLY A 103 0.04 4.53 12.85
C GLY A 103 -0.88 3.31 12.69
N ALA A 104 -2.20 3.49 12.87
CA ALA A 104 -3.17 2.42 12.69
C ALA A 104 -4.05 2.62 11.47
N PHE A 105 -4.32 1.54 10.73
CA PHE A 105 -5.30 1.53 9.65
C PHE A 105 -6.56 0.75 10.04
N ALA A 106 -7.69 1.15 9.45
CA ALA A 106 -8.98 0.52 9.70
C ALA A 106 -9.09 -0.81 8.96
N TYR A 107 -9.58 -1.84 9.65
CA TYR A 107 -9.82 -3.17 9.12
C TYR A 107 -11.22 -3.66 9.53
N THR A 108 -12.01 -4.12 8.56
CA THR A 108 -13.33 -4.70 8.84
C THR A 108 -13.18 -6.21 9.06
N ILE A 109 -13.63 -6.67 10.22
CA ILE A 109 -13.59 -8.10 10.58
C ILE A 109 -14.56 -8.86 9.67
N PRO A 110 -14.12 -9.94 8.98
CA PRO A 110 -15.04 -10.77 8.21
C PRO A 110 -16.12 -11.40 9.10
N ASP A 111 -17.35 -11.54 8.59
CA ASP A 111 -18.54 -11.93 9.36
C ASP A 111 -18.43 -13.26 10.11
N ARG A 112 -17.54 -14.16 9.65
CA ARG A 112 -17.32 -15.48 10.26
C ARG A 112 -16.56 -15.46 11.58
N TYR A 113 -15.94 -14.34 11.96
CA TYR A 113 -15.08 -14.23 13.13
C TYR A 113 -15.74 -13.51 14.29
N LYS A 114 -15.31 -13.85 15.51
CA LYS A 114 -15.76 -13.28 16.79
C LYS A 114 -14.59 -13.04 17.73
N ALA A 115 -14.86 -12.37 18.85
CA ALA A 115 -13.87 -12.09 19.88
C ALA A 115 -13.14 -13.36 20.34
N GLY A 116 -11.82 -13.27 20.41
CA GLY A 116 -10.93 -14.38 20.80
C GLY A 116 -10.53 -15.31 19.64
N ASP A 117 -11.14 -15.19 18.46
CA ASP A 117 -10.69 -15.93 17.30
C ASP A 117 -9.35 -15.39 16.79
N THR A 118 -8.58 -16.26 16.15
CA THR A 118 -7.32 -15.91 15.50
C THR A 118 -7.56 -15.64 14.03
N ILE A 119 -7.05 -14.51 13.54
CA ILE A 119 -7.17 -14.09 12.15
C ILE A 119 -5.82 -13.64 11.59
N THR A 120 -5.70 -13.72 10.26
CA THR A 120 -4.64 -13.03 9.51
C THR A 120 -5.21 -11.69 8.97
N ILE A 121 -4.36 -10.68 8.90
CA ILE A 121 -4.75 -9.33 8.50
C ILE A 121 -4.21 -9.03 7.11
N ASN A 122 -5.07 -8.81 6.16
CA ASN A 122 -4.67 -8.34 4.83
C ASN A 122 -4.46 -6.82 4.87
N ILE A 123 -3.29 -6.37 4.46
CA ILE A 123 -2.98 -4.94 4.33
C ILE A 123 -3.66 -4.42 3.06
N PRO A 124 -4.45 -3.33 3.10
CA PRO A 124 -5.23 -2.87 1.95
C PRO A 124 -4.38 -2.16 0.88
N LEU A 125 -3.20 -2.69 0.62
CA LEU A 125 -2.26 -2.24 -0.39
C LEU A 125 -1.88 -3.42 -1.29
N THR A 126 -2.58 -3.59 -2.40
CA THR A 126 -2.38 -4.76 -3.29
C THR A 126 -1.53 -4.45 -4.51
N ARG A 127 -1.33 -3.16 -4.83
CA ARG A 127 -0.66 -2.73 -6.06
C ARG A 127 0.13 -1.44 -5.82
N TYR A 128 1.32 -1.39 -6.40
CA TYR A 128 2.11 -0.17 -6.52
C TYR A 128 2.25 0.18 -8.01
N TYR A 129 1.74 1.35 -8.38
CA TYR A 129 1.78 1.79 -9.78
C TYR A 129 3.12 2.44 -10.10
N LEU A 130 3.71 2.00 -11.20
CA LEU A 130 4.97 2.50 -11.73
C LEU A 130 4.71 3.23 -13.06
N PRO A 131 5.52 4.25 -13.41
CA PRO A 131 5.56 4.76 -14.76
C PRO A 131 5.88 3.64 -15.75
N GLU A 132 5.28 3.67 -16.94
CA GLU A 132 5.41 2.60 -17.95
C GLU A 132 6.87 2.29 -18.30
N GLU A 133 7.68 3.34 -18.47
CA GLU A 133 9.11 3.20 -18.76
C GLU A 133 9.90 2.50 -17.63
N ASP A 134 9.56 2.76 -16.38
CA ASP A 134 10.20 2.15 -15.23
C ASP A 134 9.73 0.69 -15.06
N ALA A 135 8.44 0.42 -15.31
CA ALA A 135 7.88 -0.91 -15.23
C ALA A 135 8.52 -1.87 -16.25
N VAL A 136 8.72 -1.42 -17.50
CA VAL A 136 9.39 -2.22 -18.55
C VAL A 136 10.83 -2.53 -18.14
N LYS A 137 11.57 -1.54 -17.65
CA LYS A 137 12.97 -1.72 -17.20
C LYS A 137 13.06 -2.70 -16.03
N ILE A 138 12.17 -2.57 -15.07
CA ILE A 138 12.11 -3.48 -13.94
C ILE A 138 11.80 -4.90 -14.42
N ASP A 139 10.81 -5.09 -15.30
CA ASP A 139 10.46 -6.39 -15.87
C ASP A 139 11.63 -7.04 -16.63
N GLU A 140 12.32 -6.28 -17.46
CA GLU A 140 13.52 -6.75 -18.15
C GLU A 140 14.62 -7.21 -17.18
N LEU A 141 14.89 -6.43 -16.14
CA LEU A 141 15.88 -6.75 -15.14
C LEU A 141 15.56 -8.02 -14.36
N PHE A 142 14.27 -8.28 -14.11
CA PHE A 142 13.81 -9.47 -13.42
C PHE A 142 13.85 -10.73 -14.30
N ARG A 143 13.54 -10.60 -15.58
CA ARG A 143 13.61 -11.74 -16.53
C ARG A 143 15.02 -12.20 -16.82
N PHE A 144 16.02 -11.32 -16.82
CA PHE A 144 17.41 -11.65 -17.14
C PHE A 144 18.22 -12.22 -15.96
N ARG A 145 17.71 -12.15 -14.74
CA ARG A 145 18.38 -12.68 -13.55
C ARG A 145 17.82 -14.04 -13.16
N ASN A 146 18.18 -15.08 -13.95
CA ASN A 146 17.93 -16.47 -13.58
C ASN A 146 18.51 -16.76 -12.19
N ASN A 147 17.65 -17.16 -11.23
CA ASN A 147 17.92 -17.77 -9.91
C ASN A 147 18.36 -16.93 -8.72
N GLU A 148 18.56 -15.65 -8.81
CA GLU A 148 18.68 -14.83 -7.60
C GLU A 148 17.52 -13.84 -7.57
N SER A 149 16.58 -14.03 -6.65
CA SER A 149 15.53 -13.06 -6.41
C SER A 149 16.17 -11.71 -6.13
N PRO A 150 16.00 -10.70 -6.99
CA PRO A 150 16.59 -9.37 -6.74
C PRO A 150 15.92 -8.63 -5.58
N HIS A 151 14.98 -9.27 -4.90
CA HIS A 151 14.10 -8.69 -3.89
C HIS A 151 14.33 -9.22 -2.49
N SER A 152 15.51 -9.73 -2.18
CA SER A 152 15.83 -10.08 -0.78
C SER A 152 15.63 -8.90 0.19
N ASN A 153 15.53 -7.65 -0.32
CA ASN A 153 15.38 -6.44 0.50
C ASN A 153 14.46 -5.37 -0.13
N ALA A 154 13.33 -5.77 -0.71
CA ALA A 154 12.33 -4.81 -1.18
C ALA A 154 11.47 -4.33 -0.01
N THR A 155 11.27 -3.02 0.09
CA THR A 155 10.40 -2.42 1.11
C THR A 155 9.51 -1.35 0.52
N LEU A 156 8.31 -1.19 1.08
CA LEU A 156 7.34 -0.17 0.72
C LEU A 156 7.26 0.88 1.81
N GLY A 157 7.59 2.12 1.49
CA GLY A 157 7.27 3.26 2.33
C GLY A 157 5.78 3.53 2.30
N VAL A 158 5.16 3.63 3.45
CA VAL A 158 3.73 3.88 3.62
C VAL A 158 3.49 5.06 4.54
N ARG A 159 2.35 5.72 4.38
CA ARG A 159 1.84 6.75 5.29
C ARG A 159 0.50 6.34 5.84
N ILE A 160 0.33 6.53 7.15
CA ILE A 160 -0.91 6.17 7.84
C ILE A 160 -1.44 7.39 8.57
N LYS A 161 -2.72 7.73 8.31
CA LYS A 161 -3.44 8.80 8.99
C LYS A 161 -4.93 8.52 8.96
N ASP A 162 -5.61 8.84 10.06
CA ASP A 162 -7.08 8.75 10.18
C ASP A 162 -7.65 7.37 9.77
N GLY A 163 -6.95 6.29 10.12
CA GLY A 163 -7.35 4.93 9.77
C GLY A 163 -7.12 4.53 8.32
N GLN A 164 -6.45 5.37 7.53
CA GLN A 164 -6.11 5.08 6.14
C GLN A 164 -4.62 4.86 5.96
N ILE A 165 -4.25 3.91 5.10
CA ILE A 165 -2.87 3.62 4.73
C ILE A 165 -2.71 3.87 3.23
N VAL A 166 -1.63 4.55 2.83
CA VAL A 166 -1.29 4.81 1.44
C VAL A 166 0.17 4.45 1.17
N ALA A 167 0.44 3.93 -0.03
CA ALA A 167 1.79 3.69 -0.49
C ALA A 167 2.44 5.02 -0.91
N GLU A 168 3.64 5.31 -0.40
CA GLU A 168 4.40 6.52 -0.71
C GLU A 168 5.56 6.23 -1.65
N SER A 169 6.37 5.22 -1.37
CA SER A 169 7.62 4.97 -2.08
C SER A 169 8.04 3.51 -2.06
N LEU A 170 8.58 3.03 -3.18
CA LEU A 170 9.19 1.71 -3.30
C LEU A 170 10.70 1.84 -3.13
N TRP A 171 11.30 0.93 -2.35
CA TRP A 171 12.73 0.85 -2.07
C TRP A 171 13.24 -0.52 -2.43
N LEU A 172 14.37 -0.57 -3.13
CA LEU A 172 15.06 -1.80 -3.52
C LEU A 172 16.50 -1.71 -2.99
N ASP A 173 16.94 -2.72 -2.27
CA ASP A 173 18.29 -2.78 -1.67
C ASP A 173 18.65 -1.50 -0.87
N GLY A 174 17.70 -0.97 -0.12
CA GLY A 174 17.88 0.21 0.71
C GLY A 174 17.90 1.55 -0.04
N GLN A 175 17.66 1.57 -1.34
CA GLN A 175 17.62 2.77 -2.18
C GLN A 175 16.22 2.97 -2.77
N PRO A 176 15.78 4.23 -3.00
CA PRO A 176 14.57 4.48 -3.79
C PRO A 176 14.68 3.79 -5.15
N TYR A 177 13.60 3.15 -5.62
CA TYR A 177 13.65 2.33 -6.85
C TYR A 177 14.17 3.08 -8.07
N ARG A 178 13.95 4.40 -8.17
CA ARG A 178 14.45 5.23 -9.29
C ARG A 178 15.97 5.38 -9.26
N ASP A 179 16.55 5.53 -8.07
CA ASP A 179 18.00 5.63 -7.89
C ASP A 179 18.63 4.26 -8.13
N TRP A 180 17.99 3.20 -7.64
CA TRP A 180 18.41 1.83 -7.89
C TRP A 180 18.43 1.51 -9.40
N LEU A 181 17.38 1.88 -10.16
CA LEU A 181 17.34 1.71 -11.62
C LEU A 181 18.46 2.46 -12.33
N ARG A 182 18.75 3.71 -11.93
CA ARG A 182 19.86 4.50 -12.52
C ARG A 182 21.22 3.85 -12.27
N ASN A 183 21.46 3.42 -11.04
CA ASN A 183 22.70 2.77 -10.65
C ASN A 183 22.89 1.42 -11.31
N TYR A 184 21.80 0.68 -11.53
CA TYR A 184 21.84 -0.61 -12.22
C TYR A 184 22.18 -0.47 -13.70
N GLN A 185 21.65 0.54 -14.38
CA GLN A 185 21.96 0.82 -15.79
C GLN A 185 23.39 1.30 -16.02
N SER A 186 24.01 1.89 -15.01
CA SER A 186 25.41 2.35 -15.08
C SER A 186 26.44 1.24 -14.84
N LYS A 187 26.03 0.06 -14.39
CA LYS A 187 26.90 -1.10 -14.19
C LYS A 187 27.15 -1.78 -15.55
N PRO A 188 28.37 -1.79 -16.09
CA PRO A 188 28.67 -2.52 -17.32
C PRO A 188 28.27 -3.98 -17.13
N ALA A 189 27.58 -4.55 -18.12
CA ALA A 189 27.29 -5.98 -18.17
C ALA A 189 28.62 -6.73 -18.00
N THR A 190 28.85 -7.29 -16.84
CA THR A 190 29.96 -8.23 -16.63
C THR A 190 29.63 -9.43 -17.50
N SER A 191 30.26 -9.50 -18.67
CA SER A 191 30.24 -10.67 -19.54
C SER A 191 30.71 -11.90 -18.76
N PRO A 192 30.12 -13.10 -19.02
CA PRO A 192 30.46 -14.34 -18.39
C PRO A 192 31.90 -14.76 -18.72
#